data_e19bc1eb5c651598ed83c200302a9234
#
_entry.id   e19bc1eb5c651598ed83c200302a9234
#
_cell.length_a   1.000
_cell.length_b   1.000
_cell.length_c   1.000
_cell.angle_alpha   90.00
_cell.angle_beta   90.00
_cell.angle_gamma   90.00
#
_symmetry.space_group_name_H-M   'P 1'
#
loop_
_entity.id
_entity.type
_entity.pdbx_description
1 polymer ?
#
loop_
_entity_poly.entity_id
_entity_poly.type
_entity_poly.pdbx_seq_one_letter_code
_entity_poly.pdbx_strand_id
1 'polypeptide(L)'
;DCLLSRGLGDVYKRQVLVGQNVIFDYSFLKQWSVNHGQTFERNAVDTLKLARRFLPAEQKKDLESLCTYFGIGRERAHRALDDAMATGIVLERLKQEYGTVQPEAFLPYALCYRTKKQTPATGRQMDGLKKYAAHYGIPETEIPEQMTRSEASRLLDRWIAVHGRMPRD
;
A
#
# COMPACT_ATOMS: atom_id res chain seq x y z
N ASP A 1 -15.40 27.50 14.25
CA ASP A 1 -14.40 26.42 14.09
C ASP A 1 -14.63 25.45 12.93
N CYS A 2 -15.78 25.56 12.24
CA CYS A 2 -16.12 24.66 11.11
C CYS A 2 -15.59 25.12 9.73
N LEU A 3 -15.11 26.36 9.59
CA LEU A 3 -14.64 26.92 8.32
C LEU A 3 -13.21 26.54 7.99
N LEU A 4 -12.35 26.36 8.99
CA LEU A 4 -10.95 25.94 8.80
C LEU A 4 -10.84 24.46 8.38
N SER A 5 -11.74 23.60 8.85
CA SER A 5 -11.75 22.18 8.47
C SER A 5 -12.21 21.94 7.03
N ARG A 6 -13.07 22.81 6.47
CA ARG A 6 -13.52 22.72 5.07
C ARG A 6 -12.38 23.08 4.09
N GLY A 7 -11.56 24.09 4.41
CA GLY A 7 -10.45 24.50 3.56
C GLY A 7 -9.31 23.46 3.50
N LEU A 8 -8.93 22.87 4.62
CA LEU A 8 -7.92 21.82 4.69
C LEU A 8 -8.39 20.52 4.00
N GLY A 9 -9.65 20.12 4.21
CA GLY A 9 -10.21 18.93 3.55
C GLY A 9 -10.22 19.04 2.02
N ASP A 10 -10.40 20.24 1.49
CA ASP A 10 -10.40 20.50 0.04
C ASP A 10 -8.98 20.52 -0.54
N VAL A 11 -8.00 21.00 0.21
CA VAL A 11 -6.58 20.94 -0.17
C VAL A 11 -6.09 19.49 -0.23
N TYR A 12 -6.45 18.67 0.75
CA TYR A 12 -6.08 17.24 0.75
C TYR A 12 -6.76 16.45 -0.38
N LYS A 13 -7.98 16.81 -0.76
CA LYS A 13 -8.67 16.19 -1.91
C LYS A 13 -8.03 16.53 -3.25
N ARG A 14 -7.31 17.66 -3.35
CA ARG A 14 -6.60 18.09 -4.57
C ARG A 14 -5.21 17.45 -4.71
N GLN A 15 -4.70 16.80 -3.67
CA GLN A 15 -3.41 16.12 -3.76
C GLN A 15 -3.50 14.91 -4.68
N VAL A 16 -2.59 14.85 -5.63
CA VAL A 16 -2.46 13.75 -6.58
C VAL A 16 -1.36 12.82 -6.11
N LEU A 17 -1.65 11.54 -6.03
CA LEU A 17 -0.64 10.52 -5.75
C LEU A 17 0.13 10.22 -7.03
N VAL A 18 1.45 10.10 -6.90
CA VAL A 18 2.32 9.60 -7.96
C VAL A 18 2.96 8.31 -7.46
N GLY A 19 2.91 7.27 -8.27
CA GLY A 19 3.49 5.99 -7.87
C GLY A 19 3.75 5.07 -9.05
N GLN A 20 4.62 4.10 -8.83
CA GLN A 20 4.86 2.99 -9.71
C GLN A 20 3.94 1.84 -9.31
N ASN A 21 2.87 1.59 -10.07
CA ASN A 21 1.75 0.72 -9.67
C ASN A 21 1.02 1.25 -8.41
N VAL A 22 0.67 2.52 -8.46
CA VAL A 22 0.14 3.30 -7.33
C VAL A 22 -1.11 2.69 -6.67
N ILE A 23 -1.86 1.87 -7.39
CA ILE A 23 -3.04 1.19 -6.84
C ILE A 23 -2.67 0.24 -5.69
N PHE A 24 -1.46 -0.32 -5.72
CA PHE A 24 -0.97 -1.20 -4.65
C PHE A 24 -0.84 -0.41 -3.34
N ASP A 25 -0.08 0.69 -3.33
CA ASP A 25 0.11 1.53 -2.13
C ASP A 25 -1.21 2.15 -1.66
N TYR A 26 -2.01 2.64 -2.61
CA TYR A 26 -3.33 3.19 -2.32
C TYR A 26 -4.24 2.19 -1.63
N SER A 27 -4.19 0.91 -2.03
CA SER A 27 -5.02 -0.13 -1.43
C SER A 27 -4.78 -0.29 0.08
N PHE A 28 -3.53 -0.20 0.52
CA PHE A 28 -3.18 -0.25 1.95
C PHE A 28 -3.63 1.01 2.68
N LEU A 29 -3.37 2.19 2.13
CA LEU A 29 -3.76 3.46 2.74
C LEU A 29 -5.28 3.57 2.88
N LYS A 30 -6.01 3.21 1.82
CA LYS A 30 -7.47 3.21 1.84
C LYS A 30 -8.04 2.20 2.82
N GLN A 31 -7.50 0.97 2.83
CA GLN A 31 -7.93 -0.05 3.77
C GLN A 31 -7.69 0.39 5.22
N TRP A 32 -6.51 0.96 5.49
CA TRP A 32 -6.17 1.47 6.82
C TRP A 32 -7.12 2.59 7.25
N SER A 33 -7.37 3.58 6.39
CA SER A 33 -8.27 4.71 6.67
C SER A 33 -9.69 4.23 6.97
N VAL A 34 -10.25 3.35 6.15
CA VAL A 34 -11.60 2.79 6.36
C VAL A 34 -11.67 2.01 7.68
N ASN A 35 -10.63 1.27 8.03
CA ASN A 35 -10.56 0.54 9.30
C ASN A 35 -10.57 1.48 10.52
N HIS A 36 -10.18 2.75 10.34
CA HIS A 36 -10.19 3.79 11.37
C HIS A 36 -11.36 4.78 11.20
N GLY A 37 -12.40 4.40 10.44
CA GLY A 37 -13.60 5.22 10.25
C GLY A 37 -13.37 6.47 9.38
N GLN A 38 -12.26 6.52 8.64
CA GLN A 38 -11.89 7.64 7.78
C GLN A 38 -12.11 7.33 6.29
N THR A 39 -12.33 8.36 5.50
CA THR A 39 -12.37 8.26 4.04
C THR A 39 -11.02 8.62 3.44
N PHE A 40 -10.59 7.87 2.42
CA PHE A 40 -9.36 8.15 1.69
C PHE A 40 -9.60 8.00 0.18
N GLU A 41 -10.01 9.10 -0.45
CA GLU A 41 -10.24 9.17 -1.90
C GLU A 41 -9.16 10.07 -2.51
N ARG A 42 -8.46 9.57 -3.53
CA ARG A 42 -7.38 10.28 -4.20
C ARG A 42 -7.40 10.03 -5.69
N ASN A 43 -6.90 11.03 -6.42
CA ASN A 43 -6.52 10.87 -7.82
C ASN A 43 -5.04 10.50 -7.89
N ALA A 44 -4.63 9.87 -8.97
CA ALA A 44 -3.25 9.48 -9.16
C ALA A 44 -2.77 9.59 -10.60
N VAL A 45 -1.45 9.65 -10.73
CA VAL A 45 -0.71 9.38 -11.95
C VAL A 45 0.16 8.16 -11.70
N ASP A 46 0.07 7.16 -12.56
CA ASP A 46 0.75 5.87 -12.40
C ASP A 46 1.83 5.71 -13.46
N THR A 47 3.09 5.74 -13.05
CA THR A 47 4.24 5.60 -13.96
C THR A 47 4.30 4.25 -14.65
N LEU A 48 3.80 3.17 -14.02
CA LEU A 48 3.69 1.86 -14.66
C LEU A 48 2.71 1.89 -15.84
N LYS A 49 1.55 2.54 -15.68
CA LYS A 49 0.57 2.70 -16.75
C LYS A 49 1.11 3.55 -17.90
N LEU A 50 1.79 4.64 -17.58
CA LEU A 50 2.45 5.48 -18.57
C LEU A 50 3.54 4.72 -19.32
N ALA A 51 4.42 4.01 -18.60
CA ALA A 51 5.46 3.19 -19.21
C ALA A 51 4.89 2.09 -20.11
N ARG A 52 3.78 1.46 -19.73
CA ARG A 52 3.09 0.47 -20.58
C ARG A 52 2.48 1.08 -21.83
N ARG A 53 2.06 2.34 -21.77
CA ARG A 53 1.45 3.05 -22.89
C ARG A 53 2.48 3.53 -23.93
N PHE A 54 3.62 4.01 -23.45
CA PHE A 54 4.57 4.74 -24.30
C PHE A 54 5.83 3.95 -24.67
N LEU A 55 6.30 3.06 -23.80
CA LEU A 55 7.54 2.35 -24.04
C LEU A 55 7.33 1.05 -24.79
N PRO A 56 8.33 0.61 -25.60
CA PRO A 56 8.26 -0.63 -26.36
C PRO A 56 7.88 -1.84 -25.49
N ALA A 57 7.20 -2.83 -26.08
CA ALA A 57 6.72 -4.02 -25.35
C ALA A 57 7.87 -4.79 -24.67
N GLU A 58 9.02 -4.85 -25.31
CA GLU A 58 10.23 -5.56 -24.88
C GLU A 58 10.88 -4.91 -23.66
N GLN A 59 10.68 -3.59 -23.48
CA GLN A 59 11.20 -2.88 -22.32
C GLN A 59 10.45 -3.34 -21.06
N LYS A 60 11.18 -3.84 -20.06
CA LYS A 60 10.60 -4.13 -18.74
C LYS A 60 10.13 -2.84 -18.06
N LYS A 61 9.00 -2.92 -17.33
CA LYS A 61 8.33 -1.77 -16.72
C LYS A 61 8.41 -1.75 -15.18
N ASP A 62 9.26 -2.56 -14.58
CA ASP A 62 9.63 -2.41 -13.17
C ASP A 62 10.48 -1.14 -12.97
N LEU A 63 10.50 -0.61 -11.76
CA LEU A 63 11.14 0.67 -11.45
C LEU A 63 12.64 0.64 -11.76
N GLU A 64 13.31 -0.46 -11.49
CA GLU A 64 14.74 -0.63 -11.74
C GLU A 64 15.05 -0.55 -13.24
N SER A 65 14.29 -1.30 -14.05
CA SER A 65 14.43 -1.30 -15.51
C SER A 65 14.11 0.07 -16.13
N LEU A 66 13.13 0.81 -15.57
CA LEU A 66 12.82 2.17 -16.01
C LEU A 66 13.92 3.15 -15.63
N CYS A 67 14.51 3.03 -14.45
CA CYS A 67 15.66 3.85 -14.06
C CYS A 67 16.86 3.63 -14.99
N THR A 68 17.14 2.37 -15.32
CA THR A 68 18.20 2.02 -16.29
C THR A 68 17.90 2.60 -17.67
N TYR A 69 16.66 2.47 -18.16
CA TYR A 69 16.24 2.98 -19.46
C TYR A 69 16.39 4.50 -19.58
N PHE A 70 16.05 5.24 -18.53
CA PHE A 70 16.15 6.71 -18.50
C PHE A 70 17.48 7.24 -17.96
N GLY A 71 18.46 6.38 -17.67
CA GLY A 71 19.75 6.79 -17.11
C GLY A 71 19.67 7.43 -15.72
N ILE A 72 18.72 6.98 -14.89
CA ILE A 72 18.50 7.50 -13.53
C ILE A 72 19.39 6.71 -12.57
N GLY A 73 20.38 7.38 -11.97
CA GLY A 73 21.23 6.79 -10.94
C GLY A 73 20.43 6.50 -9.67
N ARG A 74 20.64 5.33 -9.06
CA ARG A 74 20.06 4.95 -7.77
C ARG A 74 21.17 4.48 -6.85
N GLU A 75 21.39 5.22 -5.76
CA GLU A 75 22.44 4.87 -4.80
C GLU A 75 22.05 3.66 -3.93
N ARG A 76 20.77 3.51 -3.61
CA ARG A 76 20.24 2.47 -2.71
C ARG A 76 18.87 1.98 -3.17
N ALA A 77 18.85 0.95 -4.01
CA ALA A 77 17.62 0.28 -4.39
C ALA A 77 16.91 -0.33 -3.16
N HIS A 78 15.57 -0.41 -3.21
CA HIS A 78 14.70 -0.97 -2.16
C HIS A 78 14.61 -0.14 -0.85
N ARG A 79 14.96 1.14 -0.89
CA ARG A 79 14.59 2.09 0.14
C ARG A 79 13.40 2.92 -0.32
N ALA A 80 12.36 2.99 0.50
CA ALA A 80 11.09 3.64 0.15
C ALA A 80 11.26 5.09 -0.35
N LEU A 81 12.16 5.86 0.26
CA LEU A 81 12.44 7.24 -0.16
C LEU A 81 13.12 7.29 -1.52
N ASP A 82 14.15 6.46 -1.73
CA ASP A 82 14.91 6.43 -2.98
C ASP A 82 14.02 5.93 -4.13
N ASP A 83 13.14 4.96 -3.87
CA ASP A 83 12.15 4.47 -4.83
C ASP A 83 11.10 5.53 -5.17
N ALA A 84 10.63 6.30 -4.18
CA ALA A 84 9.69 7.39 -4.40
C ALA A 84 10.32 8.53 -5.23
N MET A 85 11.56 8.91 -4.93
CA MET A 85 12.30 9.92 -5.69
C MET A 85 12.54 9.45 -7.14
N ALA A 86 12.98 8.21 -7.33
CA ALA A 86 13.19 7.62 -8.65
C ALA A 86 11.87 7.59 -9.45
N THR A 87 10.75 7.25 -8.82
CA THR A 87 9.43 7.27 -9.45
C THR A 87 9.04 8.68 -9.92
N GLY A 88 9.33 9.71 -9.13
CA GLY A 88 9.13 11.11 -9.52
C GLY A 88 9.96 11.46 -10.76
N ILE A 89 11.25 11.10 -10.78
CA ILE A 89 12.14 11.37 -11.93
C ILE A 89 11.67 10.60 -13.18
N VAL A 90 11.24 9.34 -13.04
CA VAL A 90 10.64 8.56 -14.14
C VAL A 90 9.41 9.27 -14.72
N LEU A 91 8.51 9.80 -13.86
CA LEU A 91 7.37 10.57 -14.33
C LEU A 91 7.80 11.80 -15.15
N GLU A 92 8.78 12.56 -14.65
CA GLU A 92 9.27 13.75 -15.36
C GLU A 92 9.91 13.38 -16.71
N ARG A 93 10.67 12.28 -16.80
CA ARG A 93 11.22 11.80 -18.07
C ARG A 93 10.14 11.40 -19.06
N LEU A 94 9.16 10.63 -18.62
CA LEU A 94 8.01 10.26 -19.46
C LEU A 94 7.24 11.50 -19.94
N LYS A 95 7.07 12.50 -19.07
CA LYS A 95 6.38 13.74 -19.42
C LYS A 95 7.18 14.61 -20.39
N GLN A 96 8.49 14.67 -20.26
CA GLN A 96 9.37 15.37 -21.19
C GLN A 96 9.30 14.76 -22.59
N GLU A 97 9.29 13.43 -22.70
CA GLU A 97 9.30 12.74 -24.02
C GLU A 97 7.91 12.69 -24.67
N TYR A 98 6.86 12.47 -23.89
CA TYR A 98 5.53 12.14 -24.41
C TYR A 98 4.42 13.13 -24.02
N GLY A 99 4.69 14.07 -23.11
CA GLY A 99 3.67 14.97 -22.56
C GLY A 99 3.10 15.96 -23.57
N THR A 100 3.86 16.33 -24.59
CA THR A 100 3.38 17.20 -25.69
C THR A 100 2.58 16.43 -26.73
N VAL A 101 2.87 15.13 -26.90
CA VAL A 101 2.21 14.27 -27.91
C VAL A 101 0.86 13.77 -27.40
N GLN A 102 0.77 13.41 -26.12
CA GLN A 102 -0.46 12.92 -25.51
C GLN A 102 -0.61 13.48 -24.08
N PRO A 103 -0.89 14.77 -23.92
CA PRO A 103 -0.99 15.40 -22.59
C PRO A 103 -2.09 14.81 -21.71
N GLU A 104 -3.17 14.31 -22.29
CA GLU A 104 -4.28 13.69 -21.59
C GLU A 104 -3.88 12.40 -20.83
N ALA A 105 -2.84 11.69 -21.28
CA ALA A 105 -2.35 10.49 -20.61
C ALA A 105 -1.74 10.79 -19.23
N PHE A 106 -1.30 12.02 -19.01
CA PHE A 106 -0.69 12.49 -17.76
C PHE A 106 -1.68 13.13 -16.80
N LEU A 107 -2.96 13.23 -17.21
CA LEU A 107 -3.99 13.72 -16.30
C LEU A 107 -4.24 12.75 -15.16
N PRO A 108 -4.41 13.25 -13.93
CA PRO A 108 -4.75 12.41 -12.79
C PRO A 108 -6.11 11.73 -12.99
N TYR A 109 -6.19 10.46 -12.64
CA TYR A 109 -7.43 9.70 -12.66
C TYR A 109 -7.80 9.21 -11.24
N ALA A 110 -9.10 9.03 -10.99
CA ALA A 110 -9.60 8.57 -9.70
C ALA A 110 -9.17 7.12 -9.44
N LEU A 111 -8.58 6.89 -8.27
CA LEU A 111 -8.26 5.55 -7.82
C LEU A 111 -9.50 4.86 -7.25
N CYS A 112 -9.80 3.68 -7.72
CA CYS A 112 -10.90 2.87 -7.25
C CYS A 112 -10.37 1.58 -6.62
N TYR A 113 -10.61 1.39 -5.32
CA TYR A 113 -10.27 0.17 -4.60
C TYR A 113 -11.41 -0.21 -3.65
N ARG A 114 -11.88 -1.45 -3.75
CA ARG A 114 -12.91 -1.99 -2.86
C ARG A 114 -12.26 -2.53 -1.59
N THR A 115 -12.46 -1.85 -0.48
CA THR A 115 -11.96 -2.29 0.83
C THR A 115 -12.60 -3.61 1.27
N LYS A 116 -11.80 -4.43 1.95
CA LYS A 116 -12.29 -5.66 2.57
C LYS A 116 -13.00 -5.32 3.87
N LYS A 117 -14.17 -5.89 4.09
CA LYS A 117 -14.86 -5.78 5.38
C LYS A 117 -14.01 -6.46 6.46
N GLN A 118 -13.84 -5.78 7.58
CA GLN A 118 -13.31 -6.43 8.78
C GLN A 118 -14.36 -7.40 9.29
N THR A 119 -13.98 -8.67 9.40
CA THR A 119 -14.83 -9.69 10.01
C THR A 119 -14.22 -10.10 11.34
N PRO A 120 -15.04 -10.30 12.38
CA PRO A 120 -14.56 -10.81 13.67
C PRO A 120 -13.75 -12.09 13.50
N ALA A 121 -12.80 -12.32 14.38
CA ALA A 121 -12.07 -13.58 14.46
C ALA A 121 -13.06 -14.74 14.63
N THR A 122 -12.79 -15.84 13.96
CA THR A 122 -13.61 -17.04 14.11
C THR A 122 -13.33 -17.71 15.45
N GLY A 123 -14.29 -18.45 15.99
CA GLY A 123 -14.08 -19.28 17.19
C GLY A 123 -12.84 -20.15 17.05
N ARG A 124 -12.65 -20.79 15.88
CA ARG A 124 -11.48 -21.63 15.59
C ARG A 124 -10.13 -20.84 15.71
N GLN A 125 -10.09 -19.58 15.28
CA GLN A 125 -8.91 -18.75 15.43
C GLN A 125 -8.67 -18.36 16.89
N MET A 126 -9.72 -18.02 17.62
CA MET A 126 -9.64 -17.70 19.05
C MET A 126 -9.18 -18.92 19.86
N ASP A 127 -9.75 -20.10 19.58
CA ASP A 127 -9.34 -21.35 20.23
C ASP A 127 -7.88 -21.69 19.89
N GLY A 128 -7.47 -21.47 18.65
CA GLY A 128 -6.07 -21.64 18.22
C GLY A 128 -5.09 -20.75 18.99
N LEU A 129 -5.45 -19.46 19.18
CA LEU A 129 -4.64 -18.53 19.97
C LEU A 129 -4.56 -18.96 21.43
N LYS A 130 -5.68 -19.37 22.05
CA LYS A 130 -5.72 -19.85 23.44
C LYS A 130 -4.86 -21.11 23.62
N LYS A 131 -4.97 -22.07 22.71
CA LYS A 131 -4.15 -23.30 22.73
C LYS A 131 -2.67 -22.98 22.60
N TYR A 132 -2.32 -22.04 21.69
CA TYR A 132 -0.94 -21.59 21.51
C TYR A 132 -0.41 -20.91 22.78
N ALA A 133 -1.19 -19.98 23.33
CA ALA A 133 -0.85 -19.27 24.55
C ALA A 133 -0.61 -20.25 25.74
N ALA A 134 -1.52 -21.20 25.93
CA ALA A 134 -1.38 -22.22 26.97
C ALA A 134 -0.12 -23.07 26.78
N HIS A 135 0.21 -23.46 25.55
CA HIS A 135 1.40 -24.28 25.27
C HIS A 135 2.72 -23.56 25.61
N TYR A 136 2.80 -22.26 25.34
CA TYR A 136 4.02 -21.47 25.55
C TYR A 136 3.99 -20.61 26.83
N GLY A 137 2.97 -20.75 27.67
CA GLY A 137 2.85 -19.99 28.93
C GLY A 137 2.60 -18.49 28.72
N ILE A 138 2.00 -18.10 27.58
CA ILE A 138 1.64 -16.72 27.31
C ILE A 138 0.35 -16.38 28.06
N PRO A 139 0.28 -15.26 28.81
CA PRO A 139 -0.92 -14.89 29.53
C PRO A 139 -2.12 -14.70 28.59
N GLU A 140 -3.29 -15.24 28.94
CA GLU A 140 -4.52 -15.04 28.14
C GLU A 140 -4.91 -13.57 28.01
N THR A 141 -4.45 -12.71 28.91
CA THR A 141 -4.64 -11.25 28.86
C THR A 141 -4.02 -10.60 27.63
N GLU A 142 -3.09 -11.29 26.94
CA GLU A 142 -2.52 -10.84 25.67
C GLU A 142 -3.45 -11.12 24.47
N ILE A 143 -4.53 -11.88 24.67
CA ILE A 143 -5.54 -12.14 23.65
C ILE A 143 -6.68 -11.13 23.84
N PRO A 144 -6.83 -10.13 22.94
CA PRO A 144 -7.95 -9.21 23.04
C PRO A 144 -9.29 -9.93 22.92
N GLU A 145 -10.27 -9.55 23.73
CA GLU A 145 -11.63 -10.14 23.71
C GLU A 145 -12.30 -9.96 22.33
N GLN A 146 -12.02 -8.84 21.70
CA GLN A 146 -12.53 -8.52 20.36
C GLN A 146 -11.37 -8.26 19.42
N MET A 147 -11.30 -9.04 18.36
CA MET A 147 -10.34 -8.85 17.28
C MET A 147 -10.90 -9.33 15.95
N THR A 148 -10.35 -8.81 14.87
CA THR A 148 -10.67 -9.25 13.52
C THR A 148 -9.88 -10.51 13.16
N ARG A 149 -10.30 -11.20 12.09
CA ARG A 149 -9.58 -12.37 11.54
C ARG A 149 -8.13 -12.03 11.23
N SER A 150 -7.89 -10.85 10.68
CA SER A 150 -6.55 -10.40 10.30
C SER A 150 -5.66 -10.12 11.52
N GLU A 151 -6.24 -9.59 12.59
CA GLU A 151 -5.53 -9.35 13.86
C GLU A 151 -5.19 -10.67 14.55
N ALA A 152 -6.13 -11.61 14.60
CA ALA A 152 -5.90 -12.93 15.16
C ALA A 152 -4.77 -13.68 14.41
N SER A 153 -4.76 -13.64 13.08
CA SER A 153 -3.68 -14.24 12.29
C SER A 153 -2.34 -13.57 12.56
N ARG A 154 -2.29 -12.22 12.55
CA ARG A 154 -1.05 -11.47 12.83
C ARG A 154 -0.52 -11.67 14.24
N LEU A 155 -1.41 -11.84 15.23
CA LEU A 155 -1.01 -12.15 16.60
C LEU A 155 -0.33 -13.51 16.66
N LEU A 156 -0.95 -14.52 16.04
CA LEU A 156 -0.39 -15.86 15.95
C LEU A 156 0.97 -15.88 15.22
N ASP A 157 1.06 -15.17 14.08
CA ASP A 157 2.32 -15.10 13.32
C ASP A 157 3.45 -14.47 14.13
N ARG A 158 3.17 -13.42 14.91
CA ARG A 158 4.15 -12.81 15.84
C ARG A 158 4.62 -13.80 16.91
N TRP A 159 3.69 -14.53 17.51
CA TRP A 159 4.03 -15.52 18.53
C TRP A 159 4.84 -16.66 17.94
N ILE A 160 4.49 -17.13 16.73
CA ILE A 160 5.27 -18.17 16.02
C ILE A 160 6.69 -17.67 15.72
N ALA A 161 6.86 -16.40 15.37
CA ALA A 161 8.17 -15.82 15.10
C ALA A 161 9.06 -15.79 16.36
N VAL A 162 8.46 -15.65 17.55
CA VAL A 162 9.19 -15.58 18.83
C VAL A 162 9.40 -16.96 19.44
N HIS A 163 8.36 -17.80 19.47
CA HIS A 163 8.34 -19.06 20.23
C HIS A 163 8.47 -20.32 19.34
N GLY A 164 8.33 -20.17 18.02
CA GLY A 164 8.34 -21.30 17.10
C GLY A 164 6.94 -21.87 16.84
N ARG A 165 6.86 -22.86 15.96
CA ARG A 165 5.61 -23.56 15.65
C ARG A 165 5.31 -24.63 16.69
N MET A 166 4.05 -24.77 17.07
CA MET A 166 3.64 -25.93 17.90
C MET A 166 3.93 -27.25 17.16
N PRO A 167 4.36 -28.29 17.88
CA PRO A 167 4.41 -29.63 17.31
C PRO A 167 3.08 -30.02 16.70
N ARG A 168 3.12 -30.79 15.63
CA ARG A 168 1.89 -31.43 15.08
C ARG A 168 1.68 -32.72 15.86
N ASP A 169 0.53 -32.82 16.51
CA ASP A 169 0.04 -34.09 17.03
C ASP A 169 -0.24 -35.06 15.89
#